data_eb2d2692470ae5cea74fd76aa970499c
#
_entry.id   eb2d2692470ae5cea74fd76aa970499c
#
_cell.length_a   1.000
_cell.length_b   1.000
_cell.length_c   1.000
_cell.angle_alpha   90.00
_cell.angle_beta   90.00
_cell.angle_gamma   90.00
#
_symmetry.space_group_name_H-M   'P 1'
#
loop_
_entity.id
_entity.type
_entity.pdbx_description
1 polymer ?
#
loop_
_entity_poly.entity_id
_entity_poly.type
_entity_poly.pdbx_seq_one_letter_code
_entity_poly.pdbx_strand_id
1 'polypeptide(L)'
;MSSAVLLRRSHQVLAYILHFYVQSIPLTDSVSIPRSITLPLLRISKKLDIPPVLTYSDTVLYNWSFKTNPKSGKNVPELGNICSQTTFTRLVDEEEFYLCSARIELRGVEVLEMMQVTMNETFLGDATAVRRITEHLNTIAVALGELKSLLLNVKDLCNPDIYYNEIRPWFRGEDSSDIQRKWIFEGIDEDPDLHPPTELSGPSAGQSSIIHAFDIFMGVDHQAISPKQPSFMSRMQTYMPKNHRLFLDHLKTNPRPLRTFVMDKKDEALSKAFNRAVMALKQFRDAHMIIASLYILGPARRAAKRKLEVAEACVDSIPRPQLMKGTGGTDLVKFLKDTRDQTKATIIV
;
A
#
# COMPACT_ATOMS: atom_id res chain seq x y z
N MET A 1 15.53 -26.08 -8.17
CA MET A 1 14.47 -25.03 -8.24
C MET A 1 14.43 -24.33 -6.88
N SER A 2 14.64 -23.03 -6.81
CA SER A 2 14.48 -22.30 -5.54
C SER A 2 12.99 -22.14 -5.26
N SER A 3 12.55 -22.48 -4.03
CA SER A 3 11.16 -22.30 -3.60
C SER A 3 10.79 -20.81 -3.64
N ALA A 4 9.61 -20.47 -4.19
CA ALA A 4 9.09 -19.10 -4.21
C ALA A 4 8.97 -18.51 -2.79
N VAL A 5 8.67 -19.35 -1.79
CA VAL A 5 8.60 -18.95 -0.37
C VAL A 5 9.99 -18.53 0.13
N LEU A 6 11.03 -19.31 -0.18
CA LEU A 6 12.40 -18.96 0.21
C LEU A 6 12.89 -17.68 -0.48
N LEU A 7 12.59 -17.50 -1.77
CA LEU A 7 12.96 -16.26 -2.47
C LEU A 7 12.29 -15.03 -1.84
N ARG A 8 11.00 -15.11 -1.52
CA ARG A 8 10.26 -14.01 -0.86
C ARG A 8 10.86 -13.69 0.52
N ARG A 9 11.13 -14.71 1.33
CA ARG A 9 11.76 -14.52 2.64
C ARG A 9 13.16 -13.93 2.52
N SER A 10 13.94 -14.40 1.55
CA SER A 10 15.29 -13.87 1.29
C SER A 10 15.23 -12.41 0.84
N HIS A 11 14.29 -12.04 -0.03
CA HIS A 11 14.08 -10.63 -0.41
C HIS A 11 13.75 -9.78 0.80
N GLN A 12 12.79 -10.18 1.61
CA GLN A 12 12.39 -9.47 2.82
C GLN A 12 13.60 -9.23 3.73
N VAL A 13 14.37 -10.27 4.06
CA VAL A 13 15.53 -10.15 4.94
C VAL A 13 16.57 -9.19 4.36
N LEU A 14 16.90 -9.32 3.08
CA LEU A 14 17.89 -8.45 2.43
C LEU A 14 17.40 -7.01 2.29
N ALA A 15 16.11 -6.79 2.03
CA ALA A 15 15.53 -5.45 1.98
C ALA A 15 15.54 -4.77 3.36
N TYR A 16 15.24 -5.51 4.44
CA TYR A 16 15.43 -5.00 5.80
C TYR A 16 16.90 -4.66 6.10
N ILE A 17 17.85 -5.53 5.74
CA ILE A 17 19.29 -5.27 5.89
C ILE A 17 19.70 -4.03 5.11
N LEU A 18 19.26 -3.87 3.85
CA LEU A 18 19.52 -2.69 3.04
C LEU A 18 19.05 -1.42 3.75
N HIS A 19 17.79 -1.38 4.20
CA HIS A 19 17.24 -0.21 4.89
C HIS A 19 17.95 0.08 6.20
N PHE A 20 18.27 -0.96 7.01
CA PHE A 20 19.10 -0.81 8.20
C PHE A 20 20.44 -0.17 7.86
N TYR A 21 21.13 -0.70 6.86
CA TYR A 21 22.43 -0.19 6.44
C TYR A 21 22.34 1.27 6.03
N VAL A 22 21.43 1.59 5.10
CA VAL A 22 21.28 2.95 4.57
C VAL A 22 20.91 3.95 5.65
N GLN A 23 19.96 3.61 6.53
CA GLN A 23 19.48 4.55 7.55
C GLN A 23 20.42 4.66 8.77
N SER A 24 21.37 3.73 8.95
CA SER A 24 22.40 3.80 10.00
C SER A 24 23.59 4.70 9.62
N ILE A 25 23.75 5.02 8.35
CA ILE A 25 24.82 5.90 7.88
C ILE A 25 24.37 7.36 8.00
N PRO A 26 25.24 8.28 8.43
CA PRO A 26 24.93 9.71 8.47
C PRO A 26 24.40 10.22 7.14
N LEU A 27 23.51 11.20 7.19
CA LEU A 27 22.91 11.81 6.01
C LEU A 27 24.02 12.51 5.17
N THR A 28 24.35 11.90 4.04
CA THR A 28 25.28 12.39 3.03
C THR A 28 24.57 12.42 1.69
N ASP A 29 25.18 13.05 0.68
CA ASP A 29 24.60 13.16 -0.67
C ASP A 29 24.44 11.81 -1.38
N SER A 30 25.25 10.82 -0.99
CA SER A 30 25.17 9.46 -1.53
C SER A 30 25.51 8.43 -0.47
N VAL A 31 25.06 7.20 -0.67
CA VAL A 31 25.43 6.04 0.14
C VAL A 31 25.82 4.90 -0.77
N SER A 32 27.05 4.37 -0.55
CA SER A 32 27.52 3.19 -1.25
C SER A 32 27.04 1.94 -0.54
N ILE A 33 26.31 1.08 -1.27
CA ILE A 33 25.75 -0.18 -0.76
C ILE A 33 26.70 -1.30 -1.14
N PRO A 34 27.29 -1.99 -0.16
CA PRO A 34 28.34 -2.98 -0.42
C PRO A 34 27.81 -4.15 -1.26
N ARG A 35 28.69 -4.71 -2.08
CA ARG A 35 28.39 -5.85 -2.98
C ARG A 35 27.75 -7.04 -2.26
N SER A 36 28.06 -7.26 -1.00
CA SER A 36 27.49 -8.33 -0.18
C SER A 36 25.98 -8.18 0.07
N ILE A 37 25.44 -6.97 -0.02
CA ILE A 37 24.00 -6.66 0.00
C ILE A 37 23.48 -6.56 -1.44
N THR A 38 24.18 -5.81 -2.29
CA THR A 38 23.78 -5.53 -3.67
C THR A 38 23.50 -6.79 -4.48
N LEU A 39 24.50 -7.67 -4.61
CA LEU A 39 24.39 -8.80 -5.54
C LEU A 39 23.27 -9.79 -5.19
N PRO A 40 23.16 -10.28 -3.94
CA PRO A 40 22.09 -11.20 -3.59
C PRO A 40 20.70 -10.52 -3.69
N LEU A 41 20.57 -9.26 -3.29
CA LEU A 41 19.28 -8.55 -3.35
C LEU A 41 18.84 -8.35 -4.80
N LEU A 42 19.69 -7.83 -5.68
CA LEU A 42 19.36 -7.60 -7.09
C LEU A 42 19.01 -8.91 -7.82
N ARG A 43 19.75 -9.98 -7.58
CA ARG A 43 19.47 -11.30 -8.18
C ARG A 43 18.13 -11.87 -7.74
N ILE A 44 17.77 -11.72 -6.46
CA ILE A 44 16.48 -12.18 -5.94
C ILE A 44 15.35 -11.30 -6.45
N SER A 45 15.52 -9.98 -6.45
CA SER A 45 14.54 -9.01 -6.96
C SER A 45 14.24 -9.26 -8.44
N LYS A 46 15.26 -9.51 -9.25
CA LYS A 46 15.08 -9.91 -10.67
C LYS A 46 14.25 -11.18 -10.81
N LYS A 47 14.50 -12.21 -9.98
CA LYS A 47 13.73 -13.47 -10.02
C LYS A 47 12.27 -13.30 -9.58
N LEU A 48 12.02 -12.43 -8.62
CA LEU A 48 10.67 -12.12 -8.11
C LEU A 48 9.96 -11.06 -8.96
N ASP A 49 10.70 -10.38 -9.83
CA ASP A 49 10.20 -9.28 -10.66
C ASP A 49 9.60 -8.15 -9.79
N ILE A 50 10.38 -7.71 -8.78
CA ILE A 50 10.05 -6.61 -7.86
C ILE A 50 11.28 -5.72 -7.64
N PRO A 51 11.13 -4.43 -7.29
CA PRO A 51 12.25 -3.55 -7.00
C PRO A 51 13.10 -4.02 -5.80
N PRO A 52 14.44 -3.78 -5.82
CA PRO A 52 15.35 -4.18 -4.75
C PRO A 52 15.33 -3.19 -3.57
N VAL A 53 14.19 -3.02 -2.97
CA VAL A 53 13.93 -2.10 -1.86
C VAL A 53 12.85 -2.70 -0.96
N LEU A 54 12.75 -2.22 0.27
CA LEU A 54 11.66 -2.64 1.15
C LEU A 54 10.30 -2.24 0.54
N THR A 55 9.39 -3.21 0.41
CA THR A 55 8.06 -3.02 -0.16
C THR A 55 6.96 -3.30 0.86
N TYR A 56 5.74 -2.94 0.51
CA TYR A 56 4.55 -3.31 1.29
C TYR A 56 4.41 -4.82 1.46
N SER A 57 4.83 -5.61 0.47
CA SER A 57 4.80 -7.06 0.61
C SER A 57 5.77 -7.58 1.69
N ASP A 58 6.92 -6.92 1.87
CA ASP A 58 7.91 -7.29 2.88
C ASP A 58 7.50 -6.86 4.29
N THR A 59 6.76 -5.78 4.44
CA THR A 59 6.36 -5.24 5.74
C THR A 59 4.99 -5.74 6.21
N VAL A 60 4.10 -6.12 5.27
CA VAL A 60 2.70 -6.46 5.55
C VAL A 60 2.34 -7.86 5.08
N LEU A 61 2.41 -8.15 3.77
CA LEU A 61 1.83 -9.38 3.21
C LEU A 61 2.55 -10.65 3.68
N TYR A 62 3.88 -10.60 3.82
CA TYR A 62 4.72 -11.75 4.19
C TYR A 62 5.41 -11.58 5.55
N ASN A 63 5.02 -10.58 6.34
CA ASN A 63 5.68 -10.25 7.60
C ASN A 63 4.88 -10.64 8.85
N TRP A 64 3.96 -11.56 8.75
CA TRP A 64 3.19 -11.98 9.89
C TRP A 64 3.22 -13.51 10.08
N SER A 65 2.97 -13.95 11.30
CA SER A 65 2.80 -15.34 11.70
C SER A 65 1.73 -15.47 12.76
N PHE A 66 1.29 -16.69 13.04
CA PHE A 66 0.37 -16.94 14.14
C PHE A 66 1.06 -16.76 15.50
N LYS A 67 0.41 -16.07 16.43
CA LYS A 67 0.81 -16.04 17.86
C LYS A 67 0.69 -17.43 18.50
N THR A 68 -0.41 -18.13 18.20
CA THR A 68 -0.68 -19.49 18.63
C THR A 68 -1.17 -20.29 17.45
N ASN A 69 -0.74 -21.58 17.35
CA ASN A 69 -1.20 -22.43 16.27
C ASN A 69 -2.74 -22.50 16.25
N PRO A 70 -3.38 -22.33 15.07
CA PRO A 70 -4.82 -22.37 14.98
C PRO A 70 -5.35 -23.73 15.49
N LYS A 71 -6.33 -23.68 16.37
CA LYS A 71 -7.03 -24.88 16.84
C LYS A 71 -7.86 -25.42 15.67
N SER A 72 -7.52 -26.61 15.17
CA SER A 72 -8.21 -27.35 14.11
C SER A 72 -8.25 -26.68 12.72
N GLY A 73 -7.51 -27.21 11.76
CA GLY A 73 -7.81 -27.31 10.32
C GLY A 73 -8.27 -26.09 9.52
N LYS A 74 -8.60 -24.97 10.12
CA LYS A 74 -8.93 -23.72 9.44
C LYS A 74 -7.65 -22.93 9.19
N ASN A 75 -7.24 -22.85 7.93
CA ASN A 75 -6.09 -22.06 7.49
C ASN A 75 -6.35 -20.54 7.45
N VAL A 76 -7.52 -20.08 7.90
CA VAL A 76 -7.85 -18.65 7.90
C VAL A 76 -7.43 -18.05 9.24
N PRO A 77 -6.50 -17.07 9.25
CA PRO A 77 -6.04 -16.43 10.47
C PRO A 77 -7.17 -15.62 11.10
N GLU A 78 -7.37 -15.83 12.41
CA GLU A 78 -8.13 -14.86 13.21
C GLU A 78 -7.31 -13.57 13.32
N LEU A 79 -7.93 -12.41 13.09
CA LEU A 79 -7.25 -11.11 13.02
C LEU A 79 -6.49 -10.75 14.31
N GLY A 80 -6.90 -11.27 15.45
CA GLY A 80 -6.22 -11.10 16.74
C GLY A 80 -5.06 -12.07 16.98
N ASN A 81 -4.95 -13.17 16.21
CA ASN A 81 -3.97 -14.24 16.41
C ASN A 81 -2.75 -14.11 15.48
N ILE A 82 -2.39 -12.91 15.10
CA ILE A 82 -1.22 -12.63 14.26
C ILE A 82 -0.23 -11.72 14.97
N CYS A 83 1.06 -11.90 14.70
CA CYS A 83 2.17 -11.06 15.14
C CYS A 83 3.14 -10.81 13.98
N SER A 84 3.89 -9.72 14.06
CA SER A 84 4.94 -9.42 13.06
C SER A 84 6.16 -10.32 13.25
N GLN A 85 6.79 -10.72 12.14
CA GLN A 85 8.00 -11.53 12.17
C GLN A 85 9.28 -10.69 12.25
N THR A 86 9.27 -9.52 11.62
CA THR A 86 10.44 -8.64 11.50
C THR A 86 10.02 -7.19 11.69
N THR A 87 10.74 -6.48 12.53
CA THR A 87 10.59 -5.04 12.78
C THR A 87 11.97 -4.38 12.82
N PHE A 88 12.03 -3.05 12.63
CA PHE A 88 13.25 -2.26 12.79
C PHE A 88 13.51 -1.89 14.25
N THR A 89 12.48 -1.47 14.97
CA THR A 89 12.61 -0.82 16.29
C THR A 89 12.23 -1.74 17.44
N ARG A 90 11.51 -2.83 17.19
CA ARG A 90 10.87 -3.69 18.19
C ARG A 90 9.81 -2.97 19.05
N LEU A 91 9.38 -1.78 18.64
CA LEU A 91 8.29 -1.08 19.32
C LEU A 91 6.94 -1.72 18.98
N VAL A 92 6.04 -1.72 19.96
CA VAL A 92 4.66 -2.18 19.74
C VAL A 92 3.98 -1.33 18.68
N ASP A 93 4.28 -0.04 18.63
CA ASP A 93 3.79 0.91 17.63
C ASP A 93 4.13 0.49 16.20
N GLU A 94 5.33 -0.05 15.95
CA GLU A 94 5.74 -0.56 14.64
C GLU A 94 4.98 -1.84 14.29
N GLU A 95 4.90 -2.76 15.23
CA GLU A 95 4.16 -4.00 15.05
C GLU A 95 2.70 -3.72 14.72
N GLU A 96 2.02 -2.87 15.49
CA GLU A 96 0.62 -2.52 15.26
C GLU A 96 0.39 -1.77 13.95
N PHE A 97 1.32 -0.93 13.52
CA PHE A 97 1.26 -0.30 12.22
C PHE A 97 1.26 -1.33 11.08
N TYR A 98 2.11 -2.36 11.14
CA TYR A 98 2.11 -3.45 10.16
C TYR A 98 0.86 -4.32 10.27
N LEU A 99 0.49 -4.71 11.49
CA LEU A 99 -0.65 -5.60 11.73
C LEU A 99 -1.99 -4.94 11.40
N CYS A 100 -2.13 -3.63 11.53
CA CYS A 100 -3.31 -2.90 11.05
C CYS A 100 -3.53 -3.18 9.56
N SER A 101 -2.49 -3.00 8.74
CA SER A 101 -2.56 -3.27 7.30
C SER A 101 -2.74 -4.77 7.00
N ALA A 102 -2.06 -5.67 7.74
CA ALA A 102 -2.23 -7.11 7.56
C ALA A 102 -3.66 -7.58 7.88
N ARG A 103 -4.28 -7.03 8.93
CA ARG A 103 -5.69 -7.32 9.27
C ARG A 103 -6.65 -6.85 8.17
N ILE A 104 -6.38 -5.69 7.55
CA ILE A 104 -7.15 -5.18 6.41
C ILE A 104 -7.03 -6.13 5.21
N GLU A 105 -5.81 -6.56 4.88
CA GLU A 105 -5.57 -7.51 3.78
C GLU A 105 -6.30 -8.85 4.03
N LEU A 106 -6.19 -9.41 5.24
CA LEU A 106 -6.82 -10.67 5.61
C LEU A 106 -8.36 -10.58 5.59
N ARG A 107 -8.93 -9.50 6.15
CA ARG A 107 -10.38 -9.27 6.11
C ARG A 107 -10.88 -9.02 4.69
N GLY A 108 -10.06 -8.40 3.87
CA GLY A 108 -10.35 -8.09 2.48
C GLY A 108 -10.44 -9.31 1.57
N VAL A 109 -9.94 -10.49 1.97
CA VAL A 109 -10.06 -11.73 1.20
C VAL A 109 -11.52 -12.08 0.91
N GLU A 110 -12.40 -11.95 1.88
CA GLU A 110 -13.84 -12.19 1.68
C GLU A 110 -14.46 -11.22 0.66
N VAL A 111 -13.95 -9.99 0.58
CA VAL A 111 -14.40 -9.04 -0.45
C VAL A 111 -13.96 -9.50 -1.84
N LEU A 112 -12.73 -10.03 -1.98
CA LEU A 112 -12.26 -10.59 -3.27
C LEU A 112 -13.10 -11.79 -3.71
N GLU A 113 -13.45 -12.69 -2.78
CA GLU A 113 -14.34 -13.83 -3.06
C GLU A 113 -15.72 -13.34 -3.51
N MET A 114 -16.27 -12.33 -2.84
CA MET A 114 -17.55 -11.74 -3.21
C MET A 114 -17.50 -11.02 -4.55
N MET A 115 -16.37 -10.37 -4.89
CA MET A 115 -16.16 -9.78 -6.21
C MET A 115 -16.17 -10.85 -7.30
N GLN A 116 -15.51 -12.00 -7.07
CA GLN A 116 -15.47 -13.10 -8.03
C GLN A 116 -16.88 -13.65 -8.33
N VAL A 117 -17.66 -13.96 -7.30
CA VAL A 117 -19.03 -14.46 -7.51
C VAL A 117 -19.91 -13.41 -8.16
N THR A 118 -19.74 -12.12 -7.83
CA THR A 118 -20.47 -11.02 -8.47
C THR A 118 -20.14 -10.93 -9.97
N MET A 119 -18.88 -11.03 -10.35
CA MET A 119 -18.47 -11.03 -11.77
C MET A 119 -19.06 -12.23 -12.52
N ASN A 120 -19.11 -13.40 -11.90
CA ASN A 120 -19.76 -14.57 -12.52
C ASN A 120 -21.25 -14.32 -12.79
N GLU A 121 -21.98 -13.70 -11.88
CA GLU A 121 -23.39 -13.36 -12.06
C GLU A 121 -23.62 -12.32 -13.18
N THR A 122 -22.66 -11.43 -13.48
CA THR A 122 -22.79 -10.48 -14.59
C THR A 122 -22.85 -11.18 -15.95
N PHE A 123 -22.29 -12.39 -16.08
CA PHE A 123 -22.38 -13.18 -17.31
C PHE A 123 -23.75 -13.82 -17.51
N LEU A 124 -24.44 -14.20 -16.44
CA LEU A 124 -25.80 -14.70 -16.48
C LEU A 124 -26.80 -13.58 -16.79
N GLY A 125 -26.73 -12.52 -16.03
CA GLY A 125 -27.41 -11.25 -16.29
C GLY A 125 -28.94 -11.30 -16.26
N ASP A 126 -29.54 -12.37 -15.77
CA ASP A 126 -31.02 -12.50 -15.62
C ASP A 126 -31.52 -11.80 -14.33
N ALA A 127 -32.81 -11.81 -14.08
CA ALA A 127 -33.40 -11.17 -12.89
C ALA A 127 -32.89 -11.77 -11.58
N THR A 128 -32.54 -13.06 -11.56
CA THR A 128 -31.99 -13.74 -10.40
C THR A 128 -30.55 -13.27 -10.15
N ALA A 129 -29.74 -13.15 -11.21
CA ALA A 129 -28.38 -12.60 -11.13
C ALA A 129 -28.40 -11.15 -10.63
N VAL A 130 -29.30 -10.30 -11.12
CA VAL A 130 -29.45 -8.90 -10.65
C VAL A 130 -29.71 -8.86 -9.15
N ARG A 131 -30.63 -9.70 -8.64
CA ARG A 131 -30.91 -9.77 -7.21
C ARG A 131 -29.68 -10.23 -6.41
N ARG A 132 -28.97 -11.28 -6.85
CA ARG A 132 -27.75 -11.77 -6.17
C ARG A 132 -26.63 -10.72 -6.19
N ILE A 133 -26.40 -10.04 -7.30
CA ILE A 133 -25.43 -8.96 -7.38
C ILE A 133 -25.77 -7.84 -6.39
N THR A 134 -27.08 -7.51 -6.26
CA THR A 134 -27.55 -6.51 -5.28
C THR A 134 -27.21 -6.93 -3.84
N GLU A 135 -27.42 -8.20 -3.50
CA GLU A 135 -27.07 -8.75 -2.18
C GLU A 135 -25.56 -8.76 -1.95
N HIS A 136 -24.77 -9.17 -2.94
CA HIS A 136 -23.31 -9.17 -2.88
C HIS A 136 -22.75 -7.76 -2.67
N LEU A 137 -23.25 -6.77 -3.40
CA LEU A 137 -22.82 -5.37 -3.26
C LEU A 137 -23.14 -4.79 -1.87
N ASN A 138 -24.27 -5.15 -1.29
CA ASN A 138 -24.59 -4.78 0.08
C ASN A 138 -23.63 -5.43 1.09
N THR A 139 -23.27 -6.70 0.90
CA THR A 139 -22.28 -7.41 1.71
C THR A 139 -20.88 -6.76 1.58
N ILE A 140 -20.46 -6.43 0.36
CA ILE A 140 -19.20 -5.71 0.09
C ILE A 140 -19.20 -4.36 0.82
N ALA A 141 -20.30 -3.62 0.79
CA ALA A 141 -20.38 -2.33 1.49
C ALA A 141 -20.20 -2.46 3.01
N VAL A 142 -20.76 -3.51 3.62
CA VAL A 142 -20.55 -3.82 5.05
C VAL A 142 -19.10 -4.14 5.33
N ALA A 143 -18.50 -5.05 4.55
CA ALA A 143 -17.10 -5.44 4.71
C ALA A 143 -16.15 -4.26 4.55
N LEU A 144 -16.35 -3.37 3.57
CA LEU A 144 -15.57 -2.12 3.42
C LEU A 144 -15.73 -1.20 4.64
N GLY A 145 -16.90 -1.18 5.28
CA GLY A 145 -17.13 -0.48 6.56
C GLY A 145 -16.27 -1.05 7.70
N GLU A 146 -16.09 -2.36 7.74
CA GLU A 146 -15.22 -3.03 8.71
C GLU A 146 -13.75 -2.75 8.44
N LEU A 147 -13.31 -2.76 7.17
CA LEU A 147 -11.94 -2.34 6.80
C LEU A 147 -11.66 -0.91 7.26
N LYS A 148 -12.62 0.00 7.12
CA LYS A 148 -12.51 1.37 7.65
C LYS A 148 -12.29 1.37 9.16
N SER A 149 -13.02 0.55 9.90
CA SER A 149 -12.89 0.45 11.35
C SER A 149 -11.52 -0.11 11.75
N LEU A 150 -11.05 -1.17 11.09
CA LEU A 150 -9.70 -1.73 11.28
C LEU A 150 -8.62 -0.67 11.06
N LEU A 151 -8.74 0.14 10.01
CA LEU A 151 -7.79 1.22 9.73
C LEU A 151 -7.76 2.26 10.85
N LEU A 152 -8.92 2.66 11.37
CA LEU A 152 -9.01 3.66 12.44
C LEU A 152 -8.49 3.13 13.78
N ASN A 153 -8.53 1.83 14.02
CA ASN A 153 -8.05 1.20 15.25
C ASN A 153 -6.52 1.25 15.41
N VAL A 154 -5.76 1.60 14.35
CA VAL A 154 -4.31 1.81 14.47
C VAL A 154 -3.96 2.83 15.56
N LYS A 155 -4.85 3.78 15.85
CA LYS A 155 -4.67 4.83 16.86
C LYS A 155 -4.62 4.28 18.30
N ASP A 156 -5.14 3.09 18.52
CA ASP A 156 -5.27 2.53 19.87
C ASP A 156 -3.94 2.05 20.42
N LEU A 157 -3.03 1.57 19.56
CA LEU A 157 -1.75 0.98 19.97
C LEU A 157 -0.53 1.56 19.23
N CYS A 158 -0.72 2.46 18.27
CA CYS A 158 0.37 3.12 17.56
C CYS A 158 0.31 4.63 17.79
N ASN A 159 1.29 5.17 18.49
CA ASN A 159 1.39 6.60 18.75
C ASN A 159 1.90 7.36 17.51
N PRO A 160 1.22 8.43 17.05
CA PRO A 160 1.62 9.17 15.84
C PRO A 160 3.01 9.80 15.92
N ASP A 161 3.45 10.28 17.08
CA ASP A 161 4.77 10.88 17.22
C ASP A 161 5.87 9.83 17.26
N ILE A 162 5.65 8.68 17.90
CA ILE A 162 6.57 7.52 17.84
C ILE A 162 6.68 7.01 16.40
N TYR A 163 5.55 6.82 15.73
CA TYR A 163 5.55 6.41 14.33
C TYR A 163 6.36 7.37 13.45
N TYR A 164 6.12 8.67 13.57
CA TYR A 164 6.74 9.67 12.70
C TYR A 164 8.24 9.80 12.92
N ASN A 165 8.69 9.79 14.19
CA ASN A 165 10.07 10.07 14.54
C ASN A 165 10.95 8.81 14.62
N GLU A 166 10.41 7.68 15.10
CA GLU A 166 11.19 6.47 15.38
C GLU A 166 11.04 5.38 14.31
N ILE A 167 9.84 5.28 13.67
CA ILE A 167 9.52 4.17 12.78
C ILE A 167 9.61 4.61 11.31
N ARG A 168 8.92 5.69 10.95
CA ARG A 168 8.83 6.17 9.56
C ARG A 168 10.19 6.42 8.89
N PRO A 169 11.25 6.89 9.56
CA PRO A 169 12.57 7.04 8.94
C PRO A 169 13.11 5.78 8.28
N TRP A 170 12.85 4.59 8.85
CA TRP A 170 13.29 3.31 8.32
C TRP A 170 12.66 2.95 6.97
N PHE A 171 11.48 3.51 6.66
CA PHE A 171 10.76 3.23 5.41
C PHE A 171 11.18 4.09 4.22
N ARG A 172 12.05 5.07 4.43
CA ARG A 172 12.47 5.98 3.36
C ARG A 172 13.32 5.25 2.34
N GLY A 173 12.83 5.20 1.11
CA GLY A 173 13.63 4.84 -0.06
C GLY A 173 14.38 6.05 -0.62
N GLU A 174 15.14 5.87 -1.69
CA GLU A 174 15.85 6.97 -2.36
C GLU A 174 14.87 8.07 -2.82
N ASP A 175 13.76 7.70 -3.44
CA ASP A 175 12.76 8.63 -4.00
C ASP A 175 11.96 9.39 -2.93
N SER A 176 11.90 8.86 -1.71
CA SER A 176 11.07 9.40 -0.63
C SER A 176 11.83 10.32 0.32
N SER A 177 13.11 10.49 0.12
CA SER A 177 13.94 11.39 0.93
C SER A 177 13.73 12.84 0.52
N ASP A 178 13.53 13.73 1.50
CA ASP A 178 13.58 15.18 1.28
C ASP A 178 15.00 15.65 0.91
N ILE A 179 15.99 14.86 1.31
CA ILE A 179 17.37 14.96 0.88
C ILE A 179 17.53 13.94 -0.25
N GLN A 180 17.85 14.37 -1.44
CA GLN A 180 18.11 13.48 -2.59
C GLN A 180 19.38 12.66 -2.33
N ARG A 181 19.25 11.63 -1.47
CA ARG A 181 20.34 10.74 -1.08
C ARG A 181 20.44 9.61 -2.09
N LYS A 182 21.40 9.70 -2.99
CA LYS A 182 21.61 8.71 -4.04
C LYS A 182 22.14 7.39 -3.47
N TRP A 183 21.55 6.28 -3.89
CA TRP A 183 21.98 4.93 -3.54
C TRP A 183 22.85 4.34 -4.66
N ILE A 184 24.11 4.03 -4.34
CA ILE A 184 25.08 3.47 -5.26
C ILE A 184 25.25 1.98 -4.94
N PHE A 185 24.77 1.13 -5.82
CA PHE A 185 24.85 -0.33 -5.67
C PHE A 185 26.19 -0.83 -6.24
N GLU A 186 27.12 -1.25 -5.37
CA GLU A 186 28.44 -1.75 -5.77
C GLU A 186 28.37 -3.16 -6.37
N GLY A 187 29.24 -3.44 -7.33
CA GLY A 187 29.45 -4.77 -7.91
C GLY A 187 28.43 -5.16 -8.98
N ILE A 188 27.58 -4.24 -9.46
CA ILE A 188 26.65 -4.52 -10.57
C ILE A 188 27.39 -4.95 -11.84
N ASP A 189 28.55 -4.36 -12.10
CA ASP A 189 29.43 -4.66 -13.22
C ASP A 189 30.02 -6.08 -13.20
N GLU A 190 29.98 -6.76 -12.06
CA GLU A 190 30.40 -8.16 -11.92
C GLU A 190 29.39 -9.18 -12.48
N ASP A 191 28.17 -8.75 -12.75
CA ASP A 191 27.09 -9.62 -13.24
C ASP A 191 26.37 -8.92 -14.42
N PRO A 192 26.62 -9.35 -15.67
CA PRO A 192 26.05 -8.71 -16.86
C PRO A 192 24.54 -8.75 -16.93
N ASP A 193 23.93 -9.59 -16.12
CA ASP A 193 22.47 -9.73 -16.01
C ASP A 193 21.83 -8.72 -15.07
N LEU A 194 22.61 -7.95 -14.32
CA LEU A 194 22.15 -6.95 -13.38
C LEU A 194 22.24 -5.55 -13.96
N HIS A 195 21.27 -4.71 -13.61
CA HIS A 195 21.22 -3.30 -14.01
C HIS A 195 20.94 -2.42 -12.80
N PRO A 196 21.37 -1.15 -12.81
CA PRO A 196 21.03 -0.18 -11.78
C PRO A 196 19.49 -0.08 -11.64
N PRO A 197 18.96 -0.18 -10.41
CA PRO A 197 17.52 -0.06 -10.20
C PRO A 197 17.03 1.36 -10.47
N THR A 198 15.83 1.48 -11.01
CA THR A 198 15.17 2.76 -11.34
C THR A 198 14.02 3.08 -10.42
N GLU A 199 13.55 2.11 -9.64
CA GLU A 199 12.42 2.23 -8.72
C GLU A 199 12.89 1.90 -7.30
N LEU A 200 13.01 2.91 -6.45
CA LEU A 200 13.53 2.80 -5.09
C LEU A 200 12.67 3.57 -4.09
N SER A 201 11.36 3.62 -4.31
CA SER A 201 10.40 4.11 -3.32
C SER A 201 10.22 3.10 -2.18
N GLY A 202 10.10 3.58 -0.97
CA GLY A 202 9.85 2.73 0.19
C GLY A 202 8.41 2.16 0.24
N PRO A 203 8.09 1.35 1.29
CA PRO A 203 6.78 0.76 1.44
C PRO A 203 5.69 1.82 1.57
N SER A 204 4.56 1.58 0.91
CA SER A 204 3.41 2.48 0.87
C SER A 204 2.12 1.70 0.78
N ALA A 205 1.05 2.18 1.41
CA ALA A 205 -0.30 1.63 1.25
C ALA A 205 -0.78 1.66 -0.22
N GLY A 206 -0.21 2.53 -1.07
CA GLY A 206 -0.44 2.52 -2.52
C GLY A 206 0.05 1.25 -3.22
N GLN A 207 0.88 0.43 -2.56
CA GLN A 207 1.34 -0.88 -3.06
C GLN A 207 0.40 -2.04 -2.64
N SER A 208 -0.71 -1.76 -1.95
CA SER A 208 -1.72 -2.77 -1.59
C SER A 208 -2.52 -3.19 -2.82
N SER A 209 -2.39 -4.45 -3.23
CA SER A 209 -3.08 -4.97 -4.41
C SER A 209 -4.60 -5.06 -4.24
N ILE A 210 -5.07 -5.27 -3.01
CA ILE A 210 -6.51 -5.38 -2.73
C ILE A 210 -7.24 -4.05 -2.95
N ILE A 211 -6.60 -2.93 -2.63
CA ILE A 211 -7.16 -1.60 -2.86
C ILE A 211 -7.28 -1.32 -4.36
N HIS A 212 -6.28 -1.72 -5.16
CA HIS A 212 -6.36 -1.64 -6.62
C HIS A 212 -7.45 -2.55 -7.20
N ALA A 213 -7.63 -3.75 -6.63
CA ALA A 213 -8.70 -4.66 -7.04
C ALA A 213 -10.09 -4.05 -6.80
N PHE A 214 -10.30 -3.39 -5.66
CA PHE A 214 -11.56 -2.68 -5.38
C PHE A 214 -11.81 -1.56 -6.38
N ASP A 215 -10.78 -0.79 -6.72
CA ASP A 215 -10.89 0.28 -7.70
C ASP A 215 -11.30 -0.23 -9.07
N ILE A 216 -10.62 -1.25 -9.58
CA ILE A 216 -10.93 -1.85 -10.88
C ILE A 216 -12.34 -2.43 -10.88
N PHE A 217 -12.71 -3.17 -9.84
CA PHE A 217 -14.04 -3.78 -9.72
C PHE A 217 -15.16 -2.74 -9.70
N MET A 218 -15.00 -1.64 -8.96
CA MET A 218 -15.98 -0.55 -8.88
C MET A 218 -15.93 0.39 -10.11
N GLY A 219 -14.92 0.26 -10.97
CA GLY A 219 -14.73 1.14 -12.12
C GLY A 219 -14.24 2.53 -11.74
N VAL A 220 -13.43 2.64 -10.68
CA VAL A 220 -12.75 3.89 -10.32
C VAL A 220 -11.61 4.13 -11.32
N ASP A 221 -11.64 5.27 -12.00
CA ASP A 221 -10.64 5.65 -12.98
C ASP A 221 -9.55 6.51 -12.36
N HIS A 222 -8.34 5.99 -12.32
CA HIS A 222 -7.14 6.73 -11.95
C HIS A 222 -6.44 7.24 -13.20
N GLN A 223 -6.92 8.36 -13.73
CA GLN A 223 -6.39 8.95 -14.95
C GLN A 223 -4.87 9.13 -14.88
N ALA A 224 -4.19 8.71 -15.93
CA ALA A 224 -2.79 9.03 -16.12
C ALA A 224 -2.64 10.56 -16.32
N ILE A 225 -1.59 11.14 -15.75
CA ILE A 225 -1.31 12.58 -15.89
C ILE A 225 -1.02 12.90 -17.36
N SER A 226 -0.39 11.98 -18.07
CA SER A 226 -0.20 12.01 -19.53
C SER A 226 0.16 10.59 -20.02
N PRO A 227 0.11 10.29 -21.34
CA PRO A 227 0.54 9.01 -21.90
C PRO A 227 2.00 8.65 -21.57
N LYS A 228 2.85 9.65 -21.30
CA LYS A 228 4.27 9.47 -20.95
C LYS A 228 4.54 9.45 -19.44
N GLN A 229 3.54 9.75 -18.61
CA GLN A 229 3.70 9.84 -17.16
C GLN A 229 2.60 9.04 -16.47
N PRO A 230 2.90 7.79 -16.07
CA PRO A 230 1.93 6.92 -15.41
C PRO A 230 1.43 7.57 -14.12
N SER A 231 0.19 7.26 -13.75
CA SER A 231 -0.35 7.71 -12.47
C SER A 231 0.47 7.13 -11.31
N PHE A 232 0.41 7.78 -10.14
CA PHE A 232 1.05 7.23 -8.95
C PHE A 232 0.60 5.79 -8.66
N MET A 233 -0.71 5.51 -8.79
CA MET A 233 -1.25 4.17 -8.59
C MET A 233 -0.64 3.16 -9.57
N SER A 234 -0.49 3.52 -10.85
CA SER A 234 0.16 2.64 -11.84
C SER A 234 1.62 2.37 -11.48
N ARG A 235 2.38 3.39 -11.02
CA ARG A 235 3.75 3.21 -10.57
C ARG A 235 3.85 2.29 -9.35
N MET A 236 2.92 2.41 -8.40
CA MET A 236 2.90 1.56 -7.20
C MET A 236 2.66 0.08 -7.51
N GLN A 237 2.06 -0.25 -8.66
CA GLN A 237 1.89 -1.65 -9.07
C GLN A 237 3.23 -2.34 -9.32
N THR A 238 4.29 -1.64 -9.73
CA THR A 238 5.62 -2.23 -9.97
C THR A 238 6.24 -2.85 -8.70
N TYR A 239 5.83 -2.38 -7.52
CA TYR A 239 6.27 -2.88 -6.22
C TYR A 239 5.48 -4.08 -5.70
N MET A 240 4.40 -4.46 -6.39
CA MET A 240 3.56 -5.58 -5.98
C MET A 240 4.15 -6.92 -6.42
N PRO A 241 3.86 -8.02 -5.70
CA PRO A 241 4.21 -9.36 -6.17
C PRO A 241 3.69 -9.62 -7.60
N LYS A 242 4.49 -10.29 -8.43
CA LYS A 242 4.17 -10.54 -9.84
C LYS A 242 2.77 -11.13 -10.06
N ASN A 243 2.38 -12.11 -9.24
CA ASN A 243 1.07 -12.76 -9.37
C ASN A 243 -0.08 -11.78 -9.06
N HIS A 244 0.13 -10.81 -8.15
CA HIS A 244 -0.86 -9.77 -7.87
C HIS A 244 -1.04 -8.83 -9.06
N ARG A 245 0.05 -8.45 -9.73
CA ARG A 245 -0.02 -7.63 -10.95
C ARG A 245 -0.77 -8.35 -12.06
N LEU A 246 -0.44 -9.64 -12.30
CA LEU A 246 -1.15 -10.46 -13.27
C LEU A 246 -2.64 -10.58 -12.97
N PHE A 247 -3.01 -10.72 -11.70
CA PHE A 247 -4.41 -10.72 -11.27
C PHE A 247 -5.09 -9.39 -11.57
N LEU A 248 -4.46 -8.27 -11.23
CA LEU A 248 -5.01 -6.94 -11.51
C LEU A 248 -5.17 -6.68 -13.01
N ASP A 249 -4.21 -7.12 -13.82
CA ASP A 249 -4.29 -6.99 -15.27
C ASP A 249 -5.41 -7.85 -15.85
N HIS A 250 -5.56 -9.08 -15.34
CA HIS A 250 -6.71 -9.93 -15.70
C HIS A 250 -8.04 -9.27 -15.32
N LEU A 251 -8.13 -8.69 -14.14
CA LEU A 251 -9.35 -8.02 -13.68
C LEU A 251 -9.72 -6.81 -14.55
N LYS A 252 -8.73 -6.04 -15.03
CA LYS A 252 -8.93 -4.92 -15.98
C LYS A 252 -9.49 -5.37 -17.32
N THR A 253 -9.16 -6.58 -17.75
CA THR A 253 -9.62 -7.12 -19.04
C THR A 253 -10.99 -7.78 -18.98
N ASN A 254 -11.71 -7.68 -17.85
CA ASN A 254 -13.06 -8.23 -17.71
C ASN A 254 -13.98 -7.63 -18.80
N PRO A 255 -14.58 -8.47 -19.68
CA PRO A 255 -15.43 -8.00 -20.78
C PRO A 255 -16.79 -7.45 -20.31
N ARG A 256 -17.14 -7.65 -19.05
CA ARG A 256 -18.38 -7.16 -18.42
C ARG A 256 -18.08 -6.39 -17.13
N PRO A 257 -17.57 -5.15 -17.23
CA PRO A 257 -17.33 -4.32 -16.05
C PRO A 257 -18.59 -4.11 -15.25
N LEU A 258 -18.51 -4.27 -13.94
CA LEU A 258 -19.68 -4.20 -13.05
C LEU A 258 -20.44 -2.87 -13.19
N ARG A 259 -19.72 -1.74 -13.22
CA ARG A 259 -20.34 -0.41 -13.34
C ARG A 259 -21.19 -0.29 -14.62
N THR A 260 -20.68 -0.74 -15.76
CA THR A 260 -21.41 -0.76 -17.03
C THR A 260 -22.63 -1.66 -16.93
N PHE A 261 -22.49 -2.87 -16.37
CA PHE A 261 -23.61 -3.77 -16.13
C PHE A 261 -24.73 -3.13 -15.32
N VAL A 262 -24.39 -2.46 -14.19
CA VAL A 262 -25.37 -1.77 -13.34
C VAL A 262 -26.12 -0.68 -14.12
N MET A 263 -25.38 0.13 -14.90
CA MET A 263 -25.98 1.20 -15.71
C MET A 263 -26.92 0.65 -16.80
N ASP A 264 -26.56 -0.45 -17.44
CA ASP A 264 -27.36 -1.07 -18.52
C ASP A 264 -28.65 -1.69 -17.99
N LYS A 265 -28.62 -2.26 -16.77
CA LYS A 265 -29.81 -2.91 -16.16
C LYS A 265 -30.87 -1.91 -15.75
N LYS A 266 -30.49 -0.65 -15.45
CA LYS A 266 -31.45 0.40 -15.00
C LYS A 266 -32.34 -0.03 -13.82
N ASP A 267 -31.85 -0.94 -12.99
CA ASP A 267 -32.50 -1.41 -11.78
C ASP A 267 -32.16 -0.51 -10.62
N GLU A 268 -33.19 0.03 -9.95
CA GLU A 268 -33.01 1.01 -8.86
C GLU A 268 -32.35 0.39 -7.62
N ALA A 269 -32.73 -0.85 -7.26
CA ALA A 269 -32.18 -1.52 -6.09
C ALA A 269 -30.69 -1.86 -6.29
N LEU A 270 -30.36 -2.35 -7.50
CA LEU A 270 -28.98 -2.63 -7.92
C LEU A 270 -28.14 -1.35 -7.91
N SER A 271 -28.63 -0.25 -8.49
CA SER A 271 -27.95 1.04 -8.52
C SER A 271 -27.69 1.60 -7.13
N LYS A 272 -28.69 1.50 -6.21
CA LYS A 272 -28.54 1.88 -4.81
C LYS A 272 -27.49 1.04 -4.08
N ALA A 273 -27.46 -0.28 -4.31
CA ALA A 273 -26.47 -1.18 -3.71
C ALA A 273 -25.05 -0.89 -4.22
N PHE A 274 -24.88 -0.65 -5.52
CA PHE A 274 -23.62 -0.23 -6.12
C PHE A 274 -23.12 1.08 -5.50
N ASN A 275 -23.96 2.09 -5.47
CA ASN A 275 -23.62 3.40 -4.89
C ASN A 275 -23.25 3.28 -3.40
N ARG A 276 -23.92 2.40 -2.65
CA ARG A 276 -23.58 2.11 -1.25
C ARG A 276 -22.17 1.53 -1.13
N ALA A 277 -21.78 0.58 -1.98
CA ALA A 277 -20.47 -0.01 -1.97
C ALA A 277 -19.37 1.02 -2.36
N VAL A 278 -19.62 1.85 -3.38
CA VAL A 278 -18.75 2.97 -3.77
C VAL A 278 -18.57 3.97 -2.63
N MET A 279 -19.66 4.31 -1.95
CA MET A 279 -19.60 5.22 -0.78
C MET A 279 -18.84 4.61 0.40
N ALA A 280 -18.94 3.31 0.64
CA ALA A 280 -18.16 2.63 1.67
C ALA A 280 -16.66 2.66 1.35
N LEU A 281 -16.27 2.43 0.09
CA LEU A 281 -14.88 2.58 -0.37
C LEU A 281 -14.39 4.03 -0.21
N LYS A 282 -15.23 5.02 -0.58
CA LYS A 282 -14.91 6.43 -0.35
C LYS A 282 -14.71 6.76 1.13
N GLN A 283 -15.55 6.21 2.02
CA GLN A 283 -15.41 6.41 3.47
C GLN A 283 -14.15 5.74 4.04
N PHE A 284 -13.72 4.61 3.50
CA PHE A 284 -12.42 4.01 3.82
C PHE A 284 -11.26 4.98 3.46
N ARG A 285 -11.34 5.65 2.31
CA ARG A 285 -10.36 6.68 1.90
C ARG A 285 -10.41 7.93 2.77
N ASP A 286 -11.59 8.36 3.21
CA ASP A 286 -11.71 9.44 4.20
C ASP A 286 -11.00 9.08 5.52
N ALA A 287 -11.17 7.85 6.00
CA ALA A 287 -10.46 7.36 7.18
C ALA A 287 -8.94 7.34 6.96
N HIS A 288 -8.47 6.92 5.78
CA HIS A 288 -7.05 6.98 5.43
C HIS A 288 -6.50 8.42 5.43
N MET A 289 -7.26 9.39 4.93
CA MET A 289 -6.88 10.80 5.02
C MET A 289 -6.75 11.28 6.47
N ILE A 290 -7.63 10.84 7.37
CA ILE A 290 -7.54 11.15 8.81
C ILE A 290 -6.25 10.56 9.38
N ILE A 291 -5.96 9.30 9.11
CA ILE A 291 -4.72 8.64 9.58
C ILE A 291 -3.48 9.35 9.02
N ALA A 292 -3.44 9.64 7.73
CA ALA A 292 -2.33 10.38 7.11
C ALA A 292 -2.14 11.77 7.75
N SER A 293 -3.24 12.45 8.08
CA SER A 293 -3.18 13.74 8.77
C SER A 293 -2.61 13.61 10.18
N LEU A 294 -3.02 12.60 10.94
CA LEU A 294 -2.57 12.38 12.32
C LEU A 294 -1.11 11.90 12.39
N TYR A 295 -0.71 10.99 11.50
CA TYR A 295 0.57 10.27 11.58
C TYR A 295 1.69 10.91 10.77
N ILE A 296 1.36 11.77 9.80
CA ILE A 296 2.36 12.41 8.92
C ILE A 296 2.26 13.93 8.99
N LEU A 297 1.10 14.51 8.66
CA LEU A 297 0.98 15.97 8.54
C LEU A 297 1.09 16.70 9.87
N GLY A 298 0.44 16.18 10.92
CA GLY A 298 0.48 16.74 12.27
C GLY A 298 1.89 16.74 12.87
N PRO A 299 2.55 15.56 12.97
CA PRO A 299 3.92 15.48 13.48
C PRO A 299 4.92 16.32 12.68
N ALA A 300 4.82 16.33 11.35
CA ALA A 300 5.69 17.13 10.50
C ALA A 300 5.53 18.65 10.75
N ARG A 301 4.29 19.13 10.94
CA ARG A 301 4.05 20.54 11.30
C ARG A 301 4.64 20.86 12.68
N ARG A 302 4.50 19.97 13.66
CA ARG A 302 5.12 20.13 14.98
C ARG A 302 6.64 20.16 14.88
N ALA A 303 7.26 19.26 14.09
CA ALA A 303 8.70 19.23 13.87
C ALA A 303 9.20 20.53 13.18
N ALA A 304 8.48 21.02 12.16
CA ALA A 304 8.80 22.28 11.49
C ALA A 304 8.71 23.48 12.46
N LYS A 305 7.67 23.54 13.29
CA LYS A 305 7.51 24.61 14.29
C LYS A 305 8.66 24.62 15.30
N ARG A 306 9.06 23.45 15.85
CA ARG A 306 10.21 23.35 16.76
C ARG A 306 11.52 23.81 16.10
N LYS A 307 11.74 23.49 14.82
CA LYS A 307 12.92 23.97 14.07
C LYS A 307 12.93 25.48 13.91
N LEU A 308 11.77 26.12 13.66
CA LEU A 308 11.63 27.58 13.59
C LEU A 308 11.90 28.24 14.94
N GLU A 309 11.34 27.71 16.02
CA GLU A 309 11.57 28.23 17.38
C GLU A 309 13.06 28.18 17.79
N VAL A 310 13.78 27.11 17.37
CA VAL A 310 15.23 26.99 17.57
C VAL A 310 16.02 27.92 16.63
N ALA A 311 15.58 28.12 15.39
CA ALA A 311 16.22 29.01 14.41
C ALA A 311 16.01 30.48 14.75
N GLU A 312 14.85 30.88 15.28
CA GLU A 312 14.60 32.24 15.80
C GLU A 312 15.45 32.58 17.02
N ALA A 313 15.88 31.57 17.76
CA ALA A 313 16.88 31.73 18.83
C ALA A 313 18.32 31.85 18.30
N CYS A 314 18.56 31.48 17.03
CA CYS A 314 19.86 31.61 16.32
C CYS A 314 19.61 32.37 15.02
N VAL A 315 19.91 33.68 15.02
CA VAL A 315 19.73 34.59 13.87
C VAL A 315 20.43 34.01 12.64
N ASP A 316 19.73 33.43 11.70
CA ASP A 316 19.82 33.53 10.23
C ASP A 316 19.09 32.37 9.52
N SER A 317 18.28 32.75 8.54
CA SER A 317 17.59 31.93 7.53
C SER A 317 16.23 31.32 7.88
N ILE A 318 15.16 31.91 7.32
CA ILE A 318 13.80 31.37 7.30
C ILE A 318 13.74 30.19 6.31
N PRO A 319 13.44 28.95 6.75
CA PRO A 319 13.28 27.83 5.83
C PRO A 319 11.97 27.96 5.05
N ARG A 320 12.03 27.79 3.73
CA ARG A 320 10.83 27.70 2.88
C ARG A 320 9.99 26.48 3.26
N PRO A 321 8.64 26.56 3.17
CA PRO A 321 7.77 25.39 3.42
C PRO A 321 8.09 24.31 2.37
N GLN A 322 8.56 23.16 2.84
CA GLN A 322 8.82 22.00 1.99
C GLN A 322 7.51 21.25 1.70
N LEU A 323 7.28 20.88 0.44
CA LEU A 323 6.21 19.97 0.03
C LEU A 323 6.42 18.62 0.75
N MET A 324 5.39 18.17 1.50
CA MET A 324 5.45 16.92 2.22
C MET A 324 5.24 15.74 1.29
N LYS A 325 6.32 14.99 1.05
CA LYS A 325 6.28 13.75 0.27
C LYS A 325 5.87 12.56 1.13
N GLY A 326 4.98 11.71 0.62
CA GLY A 326 4.73 10.36 1.14
C GLY A 326 5.95 9.46 0.94
N THR A 327 6.00 8.28 1.58
CA THR A 327 7.06 7.28 1.40
C THR A 327 7.19 6.79 -0.05
N GLY A 328 6.13 6.95 -0.86
CA GLY A 328 6.13 6.73 -2.31
C GLY A 328 6.53 7.94 -3.17
N GLY A 329 7.05 9.03 -2.58
CA GLY A 329 7.61 10.18 -3.31
C GLY A 329 6.61 11.18 -3.87
N THR A 330 5.31 11.13 -3.50
CA THR A 330 4.26 12.03 -4.02
C THR A 330 3.84 13.11 -3.02
N ASP A 331 3.22 14.19 -3.54
CA ASP A 331 2.40 15.10 -2.73
C ASP A 331 1.23 14.32 -2.11
N LEU A 332 1.40 13.94 -0.83
CA LEU A 332 0.50 13.05 -0.13
C LEU A 332 -0.93 13.60 -0.06
N VAL A 333 -1.09 14.89 0.23
CA VAL A 333 -2.41 15.51 0.44
C VAL A 333 -3.20 15.55 -0.86
N LYS A 334 -2.55 16.01 -1.93
CA LYS A 334 -3.17 16.07 -3.26
C LYS A 334 -3.57 14.67 -3.72
N PHE A 335 -2.66 13.71 -3.65
CA PHE A 335 -2.91 12.33 -4.07
C PHE A 335 -4.12 11.72 -3.33
N LEU A 336 -4.16 11.81 -2.01
CA LEU A 336 -5.26 11.25 -1.21
C LEU A 336 -6.60 11.89 -1.54
N LYS A 337 -6.61 13.21 -1.74
CA LYS A 337 -7.81 13.95 -2.12
C LYS A 337 -8.29 13.53 -3.51
N ASP A 338 -7.41 13.53 -4.49
CA ASP A 338 -7.74 13.17 -5.88
C ASP A 338 -8.31 11.74 -5.96
N THR A 339 -7.67 10.77 -5.30
CA THR A 339 -8.13 9.37 -5.28
C THR A 339 -9.51 9.23 -4.63
N ARG A 340 -9.76 9.93 -3.53
CA ARG A 340 -11.09 9.97 -2.89
C ARG A 340 -12.15 10.56 -3.81
N ASP A 341 -11.85 11.67 -4.47
CA ASP A 341 -12.79 12.39 -5.33
C ASP A 341 -13.09 11.58 -6.61
N GLN A 342 -12.11 10.88 -7.18
CA GLN A 342 -12.29 9.92 -8.26
C GLN A 342 -13.23 8.77 -7.84
N THR A 343 -13.09 8.25 -6.62
CA THR A 343 -14.03 7.25 -6.10
C THR A 343 -15.44 7.79 -6.03
N LYS A 344 -15.63 9.03 -5.53
CA LYS A 344 -16.94 9.66 -5.46
C LYS A 344 -17.56 9.86 -6.84
N ALA A 345 -16.75 10.19 -7.85
CA ALA A 345 -17.21 10.38 -9.23
C ALA A 345 -17.71 9.09 -9.91
N THR A 346 -17.45 7.93 -9.31
CA THR A 346 -17.91 6.63 -9.82
C THR A 346 -19.39 6.35 -9.51
N ILE A 347 -20.01 7.12 -8.61
CA ILE A 347 -21.43 7.02 -8.26
C ILE A 347 -22.27 7.16 -9.53
N ILE A 348 -23.30 6.31 -9.63
CA ILE A 348 -24.30 6.33 -10.71
C ILE A 348 -25.45 7.24 -10.28
N VAL A 349 -25.79 8.23 -11.10
CA VAL A 349 -26.88 9.20 -10.89
C VAL A 349 -28.15 8.69 -11.53
#